data_8a0b7f80d05d5f46959de8ef7175f043
#
_entry.id   8a0b7f80d05d5f46959de8ef7175f043
#
_cell.length_a   1.000
_cell.length_b   1.000
_cell.length_c   1.000
_cell.angle_alpha   90.00
_cell.angle_beta   90.00
_cell.angle_gamma   90.00
#
_symmetry.space_group_name_H-M   'P 1'
#
loop_
_entity.id
_entity.type
_entity.pdbx_description
1 polymer ?
#
loop_
_entity_poly.entity_id
_entity_poly.type
_entity_poly.pdbx_seq_one_letter_code
_entity_poly.pdbx_strand_id
1 'polypeptide(L)'
;VTSVERRIPGRSFSNKPETDMNILVGCEESGTVRDAFAAMGHKVLSCDLMPSRTEGPHYRGDIFDVIDYPWDLAIFHPPCTHTSVSGARHFAEKWMDGRQAAGVAFFMNLVRRSAHIPKTVFEQPVSIMSSL
;
A
#
# COMPACT_ATOMS: atom_id res chain seq x y z
N VAL A 1 3.38 -10.72 -4.23
CA VAL A 1 2.39 -9.73 -4.67
C VAL A 1 1.01 -10.27 -4.40
N THR A 2 0.19 -9.49 -3.72
CA THR A 2 -1.21 -9.82 -3.50
C THR A 2 -2.06 -8.72 -4.12
N SER A 3 -2.95 -9.12 -5.03
CA SER A 3 -3.87 -8.21 -5.72
C SER A 3 -5.30 -8.48 -5.27
N VAL A 4 -6.02 -7.43 -4.92
CA VAL A 4 -7.41 -7.53 -4.48
C VAL A 4 -8.27 -6.59 -5.32
N GLU A 5 -9.27 -7.13 -6.00
CA GLU A 5 -10.31 -6.36 -6.65
C GLU A 5 -11.59 -6.45 -5.84
N ARG A 6 -12.24 -5.32 -5.63
CA ARG A 6 -13.47 -5.25 -4.87
C ARG A 6 -14.53 -4.48 -5.63
N ARG A 7 -15.72 -5.05 -5.68
CA ARG A 7 -16.88 -4.31 -6.15
C ARG A 7 -17.54 -3.63 -4.96
N ILE A 8 -17.69 -2.33 -5.07
CA ILE A 8 -18.37 -1.53 -4.06
C ILE A 8 -19.82 -1.35 -4.52
N PRO A 9 -20.82 -1.84 -3.77
CA PRO A 9 -22.22 -1.67 -4.15
C PRO A 9 -22.57 -0.18 -4.34
N GLY A 10 -23.28 0.13 -5.43
CA GLY A 10 -23.71 1.50 -5.74
C GLY A 10 -22.64 2.37 -6.39
N ARG A 11 -21.41 1.90 -6.51
CA ARG A 11 -20.35 2.59 -7.25
C ARG A 11 -20.25 1.99 -8.66
N SER A 12 -20.60 2.74 -9.67
CA SER A 12 -20.30 2.34 -11.05
C SER A 12 -18.77 2.29 -11.19
N PHE A 13 -18.27 1.25 -11.85
CA PHE A 13 -16.91 1.32 -12.39
C PHE A 13 -16.84 2.61 -13.18
N SER A 14 -15.93 3.49 -12.79
CA SER A 14 -15.84 4.80 -13.42
C SER A 14 -15.61 4.61 -14.92
N ASN A 15 -16.36 5.32 -15.74
CA ASN A 15 -16.11 5.46 -17.17
C ASN A 15 -14.83 6.27 -17.44
N LYS A 16 -13.97 6.46 -16.43
CA LYS A 16 -12.67 7.10 -16.61
C LYS A 16 -11.82 6.25 -17.53
N PRO A 17 -11.23 6.86 -18.57
CA PRO A 17 -10.23 6.13 -19.36
C PRO A 17 -9.12 5.62 -18.43
N GLU A 18 -8.58 4.44 -18.73
CA GLU A 18 -7.49 3.82 -17.96
C GLU A 18 -6.25 4.72 -17.84
N THR A 19 -6.18 5.79 -18.62
CA THR A 19 -5.11 6.77 -18.64
C THR A 19 -5.32 7.97 -17.69
N ASP A 20 -6.39 8.01 -16.89
CA ASP A 20 -6.69 9.12 -15.98
C ASP A 20 -7.20 8.62 -14.63
N MET A 21 -6.47 7.71 -14.04
CA MET A 21 -6.78 7.20 -12.71
C MET A 21 -6.10 8.04 -11.62
N ASN A 22 -6.77 8.14 -10.46
CA ASN A 22 -6.16 8.64 -9.24
C ASN A 22 -5.54 7.46 -8.50
N ILE A 23 -4.22 7.45 -8.37
CA ILE A 23 -3.46 6.32 -7.83
C ILE A 23 -2.71 6.74 -6.57
N LEU A 24 -2.85 5.93 -5.53
CA LEU A 24 -2.06 6.05 -4.31
C LEU A 24 -0.98 4.98 -4.30
N VAL A 25 0.27 5.38 -4.09
CA VAL A 25 1.38 4.46 -3.85
C VAL A 25 1.81 4.63 -2.39
N GLY A 26 1.40 3.71 -1.55
CA GLY A 26 1.59 3.80 -0.12
C GLY A 26 2.81 3.04 0.38
N CYS A 27 3.47 3.59 1.40
CA CYS A 27 4.66 3.01 2.03
C CYS A 27 5.81 2.86 1.02
N GLU A 28 6.02 3.90 0.20
CA GLU A 28 7.09 3.91 -0.79
C GLU A 28 7.78 5.27 -0.82
N GLU A 29 9.07 5.28 -0.53
CA GLU A 29 9.90 6.49 -0.58
C GLU A 29 10.66 6.65 -1.89
N SER A 30 10.83 5.57 -2.67
CA SER A 30 11.70 5.57 -3.86
C SER A 30 11.19 6.48 -4.98
N GLY A 31 9.87 6.61 -5.11
CA GLY A 31 9.24 7.32 -6.22
C GLY A 31 9.17 6.51 -7.51
N THR A 32 9.74 5.31 -7.56
CA THR A 32 9.84 4.52 -8.79
C THR A 32 8.47 4.15 -9.35
N VAL A 33 7.58 3.61 -8.53
CA VAL A 33 6.24 3.19 -8.96
C VAL A 33 5.39 4.42 -9.28
N ARG A 34 5.44 5.44 -8.43
CA ARG A 34 4.74 6.71 -8.68
C ARG A 34 5.11 7.29 -10.03
N ASP A 35 6.41 7.42 -10.30
CA ASP A 35 6.90 8.05 -11.53
C ASP A 35 6.56 7.22 -12.76
N ALA A 36 6.56 5.89 -12.65
CA ALA A 36 6.16 5.01 -13.75
C ALA A 36 4.69 5.21 -14.13
N PHE A 37 3.79 5.29 -13.16
CA PHE A 37 2.37 5.54 -13.44
C PHE A 37 2.13 6.98 -13.91
N ALA A 38 2.86 7.94 -13.38
CA ALA A 38 2.78 9.33 -13.84
C ALA A 38 3.18 9.46 -15.31
N ALA A 39 4.21 8.73 -15.74
CA ALA A 39 4.63 8.69 -17.13
C ALA A 39 3.56 8.12 -18.07
N MET A 40 2.64 7.32 -17.53
CA MET A 40 1.50 6.77 -18.29
C MET A 40 0.29 7.70 -18.30
N GLY A 41 0.38 8.89 -17.69
CA GLY A 41 -0.69 9.89 -17.70
C GLY A 41 -1.61 9.88 -16.50
N HIS A 42 -1.34 9.05 -15.48
CA HIS A 42 -2.16 9.00 -14.27
C HIS A 42 -1.81 10.10 -13.28
N LYS A 43 -2.76 10.44 -12.41
CA LYS A 43 -2.53 11.30 -11.25
C LYS A 43 -2.11 10.42 -10.09
N VAL A 44 -0.87 10.53 -9.65
CA VAL A 44 -0.29 9.63 -8.66
C VAL A 44 0.26 10.41 -7.48
N LEU A 45 -0.06 9.94 -6.27
CA LEU A 45 0.54 10.42 -5.03
C LEU A 45 1.27 9.26 -4.37
N SER A 46 2.54 9.45 -4.02
CA SER A 46 3.23 8.52 -3.13
C SER A 46 3.12 8.99 -1.68
N CYS A 47 3.22 8.07 -0.75
CA CYS A 47 3.16 8.35 0.68
C CYS A 47 4.15 7.48 1.43
N ASP A 48 4.94 8.10 2.30
CA ASP A 48 5.86 7.42 3.20
C ASP A 48 6.18 8.33 4.38
N LEU A 49 6.65 7.76 5.48
CA LEU A 49 7.15 8.54 6.61
C LEU A 49 8.46 9.25 6.26
N MET A 50 9.21 8.69 5.32
CA MET A 50 10.44 9.28 4.80
C MET A 50 10.14 10.20 3.61
N PRO A 51 11.02 11.19 3.33
CA PRO A 51 10.87 12.00 2.13
C PRO A 51 11.08 11.17 0.86
N SER A 52 10.46 11.59 -0.24
CA SER A 52 10.66 10.94 -1.54
C SER A 52 12.09 11.12 -2.02
N ARG A 53 12.64 10.07 -2.62
CA ARG A 53 14.00 10.11 -3.22
C ARG A 53 14.03 10.82 -4.56
N THR A 54 12.88 10.96 -5.21
CA THR A 54 12.76 11.67 -6.48
C THR A 54 11.71 12.77 -6.39
N GLU A 55 11.83 13.79 -7.21
CA GLU A 55 10.82 14.85 -7.30
C GLU A 55 9.50 14.32 -7.82
N GLY A 56 8.42 14.77 -7.19
CA GLY A 56 7.07 14.41 -7.59
C GLY A 56 6.09 14.51 -6.45
N PRO A 57 4.79 14.31 -6.72
CA PRO A 57 3.76 14.37 -5.68
C PRO A 57 4.02 13.30 -4.60
N HIS A 58 4.27 13.76 -3.39
CA HIS A 58 4.59 12.88 -2.27
C HIS A 58 4.05 13.46 -0.97
N TYR A 59 3.34 12.64 -0.23
CA TYR A 59 2.91 12.97 1.12
C TYR A 59 3.87 12.31 2.13
N ARG A 60 4.63 13.12 2.86
CA ARG A 60 5.49 12.64 3.93
C ARG A 60 4.69 12.60 5.22
N GLY A 61 4.24 11.42 5.59
CA GLY A 61 3.42 11.23 6.77
C GLY A 61 2.78 9.86 6.81
N ASP A 62 1.78 9.71 7.68
CA ASP A 62 1.07 8.47 7.88
C ASP A 62 0.15 8.17 6.67
N ILE A 63 0.19 6.93 6.19
CA ILE A 63 -0.66 6.48 5.08
C ILE A 63 -2.15 6.66 5.40
N PHE A 64 -2.53 6.53 6.67
CA PHE A 64 -3.93 6.69 7.07
C PHE A 64 -4.45 8.13 6.96
N ASP A 65 -3.56 9.11 6.81
CA ASP A 65 -3.95 10.50 6.58
C ASP A 65 -4.50 10.72 5.17
N VAL A 66 -4.11 9.88 4.20
CA VAL A 66 -4.44 10.06 2.78
C VAL A 66 -5.28 8.92 2.21
N ILE A 67 -5.42 7.81 2.92
CA ILE A 67 -6.06 6.60 2.41
C ILE A 67 -7.55 6.77 2.11
N ASP A 68 -8.24 7.67 2.81
CA ASP A 68 -9.69 7.84 2.70
C ASP A 68 -10.12 8.62 1.45
N TYR A 69 -9.18 9.21 0.73
CA TYR A 69 -9.47 9.86 -0.53
C TYR A 69 -10.02 8.83 -1.55
N PRO A 70 -10.89 9.24 -2.50
CA PRO A 70 -11.49 8.30 -3.47
C PRO A 70 -10.51 7.88 -4.57
N TRP A 71 -9.53 7.08 -4.21
CA TRP A 71 -8.56 6.52 -5.14
C TRP A 71 -9.20 5.49 -6.07
N ASP A 72 -8.72 5.41 -7.30
CA ASP A 72 -9.12 4.37 -8.25
C ASP A 72 -8.29 3.10 -8.10
N LEU A 73 -7.03 3.28 -7.72
CA LEU A 73 -6.07 2.20 -7.49
C LEU A 73 -5.17 2.59 -6.32
N ALA A 74 -4.84 1.64 -5.49
CA ALA A 74 -3.80 1.82 -4.49
C ALA A 74 -2.81 0.65 -4.52
N ILE A 75 -1.53 0.98 -4.45
CA ILE A 75 -0.43 0.01 -4.40
C ILE A 75 0.32 0.28 -3.10
N PHE A 76 0.38 -0.72 -2.24
CA PHE A 76 1.01 -0.61 -0.94
C PHE A 76 2.23 -1.50 -0.85
N HIS A 77 3.31 -0.97 -0.26
CA HIS A 77 4.53 -1.70 0.06
C HIS A 77 4.67 -1.74 1.59
N PRO A 78 3.82 -2.52 2.31
CA PRO A 78 3.85 -2.51 3.76
C PRO A 78 5.22 -2.93 4.28
N PRO A 79 5.66 -2.35 5.42
CA PRO A 79 6.89 -2.80 6.04
C PRO A 79 6.84 -4.31 6.32
N CYS A 80 7.83 -5.05 5.83
CA CYS A 80 7.88 -6.50 5.94
C CYS A 80 8.98 -7.04 6.87
N THR A 81 9.77 -6.16 7.47
CA THR A 81 10.93 -6.53 8.29
C THR A 81 10.58 -7.51 9.42
N HIS A 82 9.38 -7.40 9.99
CA HIS A 82 8.95 -8.24 11.11
C HIS A 82 8.06 -9.42 10.70
N THR A 83 7.65 -9.51 9.44
CA THR A 83 6.71 -10.51 8.94
C THR A 83 7.26 -11.33 7.78
N SER A 84 8.37 -10.90 7.18
CA SER A 84 9.01 -11.56 6.05
C SER A 84 9.64 -12.90 6.45
N VAL A 85 9.60 -13.87 5.54
CA VAL A 85 10.30 -15.16 5.71
C VAL A 85 11.79 -14.96 5.90
N SER A 86 12.39 -13.95 5.28
CA SER A 86 13.81 -13.61 5.46
C SER A 86 14.14 -13.18 6.89
N GLY A 87 13.16 -12.74 7.66
CA GLY A 87 13.30 -12.42 9.07
C GLY A 87 12.89 -13.55 10.02
N ALA A 88 12.57 -14.74 9.51
CA ALA A 88 12.00 -15.84 10.30
C ALA A 88 12.89 -16.29 11.48
N ARG A 89 14.20 -16.24 11.34
CA ARG A 89 15.15 -16.59 12.40
C ARG A 89 15.03 -15.73 13.65
N HIS A 90 14.36 -14.57 13.55
CA HIS A 90 14.15 -13.66 14.66
C HIS A 90 12.71 -13.63 15.15
N PHE A 91 11.83 -14.51 14.65
CA PHE A 91 10.40 -14.45 14.95
C PHE A 91 10.10 -14.61 16.44
N ALA A 92 10.76 -15.51 17.13
CA ALA A 92 10.53 -15.71 18.57
C ALA A 92 10.82 -14.43 19.36
N GLU A 93 11.95 -13.78 19.08
CA GLU A 93 12.32 -12.53 19.73
C GLU A 93 11.33 -11.41 19.40
N LYS A 94 10.98 -11.26 18.12
CA LYS A 94 10.02 -10.24 17.67
C LYS A 94 8.63 -10.47 18.25
N TRP A 95 8.22 -11.71 18.37
CA TRP A 95 6.94 -12.07 18.98
C TRP A 95 6.89 -11.62 20.44
N MET A 96 7.94 -11.88 21.20
CA MET A 96 8.04 -11.47 22.61
C MET A 96 7.99 -9.95 22.75
N ASP A 97 8.58 -9.21 21.80
CA ASP A 97 8.59 -7.73 21.80
C ASP A 97 7.29 -7.12 21.27
N GLY A 98 6.37 -7.93 20.72
CA GLY A 98 5.13 -7.44 20.11
C GLY A 98 5.30 -6.82 18.73
N ARG A 99 6.51 -6.76 18.18
CA ARG A 99 6.76 -6.12 16.87
C ARG A 99 6.08 -6.86 15.72
N GLN A 100 6.05 -8.18 15.76
CA GLN A 100 5.35 -8.97 14.75
C GLN A 100 3.84 -8.72 14.80
N ALA A 101 3.26 -8.69 16.01
CA ALA A 101 1.84 -8.39 16.19
C ALA A 101 1.50 -6.99 15.69
N ALA A 102 2.36 -6.00 15.94
CA ALA A 102 2.18 -4.64 15.43
C ALA A 102 2.23 -4.59 13.90
N GLY A 103 3.13 -5.35 13.28
CA GLY A 103 3.21 -5.45 11.81
C GLY A 103 1.96 -6.07 11.21
N VAL A 104 1.44 -7.12 11.81
CA VAL A 104 0.18 -7.76 11.39
C VAL A 104 -0.99 -6.78 11.55
N ALA A 105 -1.07 -6.09 12.68
CA ALA A 105 -2.14 -5.12 12.94
C ALA A 105 -2.11 -3.98 11.92
N PHE A 106 -0.94 -3.46 11.59
CA PHE A 106 -0.79 -2.43 10.56
C PHE A 106 -1.30 -2.93 9.20
N PHE A 107 -0.88 -4.12 8.79
CA PHE A 107 -1.32 -4.72 7.53
C PHE A 107 -2.85 -4.89 7.49
N MET A 108 -3.43 -5.43 8.55
CA MET A 108 -4.88 -5.65 8.62
C MET A 108 -5.66 -4.33 8.61
N ASN A 109 -5.16 -3.30 9.28
CA ASN A 109 -5.74 -1.97 9.22
C ASN A 109 -5.67 -1.38 7.80
N LEU A 110 -4.56 -1.59 7.13
CA LEU A 110 -4.38 -1.13 5.76
C LEU A 110 -5.39 -1.77 4.82
N VAL A 111 -5.58 -3.09 4.94
CA VAL A 111 -6.57 -3.83 4.17
C VAL A 111 -7.98 -3.29 4.44
N ARG A 112 -8.33 -3.11 5.72
CA ARG A 112 -9.65 -2.62 6.11
C ARG A 112 -9.91 -1.20 5.64
N ARG A 113 -8.95 -0.31 5.84
CA ARG A 113 -9.08 1.12 5.49
C ARG A 113 -9.08 1.36 3.99
N SER A 114 -8.52 0.45 3.20
CA SER A 114 -8.51 0.53 1.73
C SER A 114 -9.72 -0.16 1.08
N ALA A 115 -10.67 -0.64 1.86
CA ALA A 115 -11.81 -1.40 1.36
C ALA A 115 -12.70 -0.62 0.37
N HIS A 116 -12.72 0.72 0.45
CA HIS A 116 -13.45 1.59 -0.46
C HIS A 116 -12.76 1.76 -1.83
N ILE A 117 -11.50 1.39 -1.96
CA ILE A 117 -10.73 1.54 -3.19
C ILE A 117 -11.01 0.34 -4.10
N PRO A 118 -11.44 0.57 -5.36
CA PRO A 118 -11.84 -0.53 -6.26
C PRO A 118 -10.74 -1.55 -6.52
N LYS A 119 -9.49 -1.09 -6.64
CA LYS A 119 -8.33 -1.96 -6.90
C LYS A 119 -7.24 -1.67 -5.90
N THR A 120 -6.78 -2.70 -5.19
CA THR A 120 -5.65 -2.59 -4.27
C THR A 120 -4.65 -3.70 -4.55
N VAL A 121 -3.37 -3.36 -4.47
CA VAL A 121 -2.25 -4.28 -4.60
C VAL A 121 -1.38 -4.14 -3.35
N PHE A 122 -1.09 -5.26 -2.70
CA PHE A 122 -0.18 -5.31 -1.58
C PHE A 122 1.06 -6.08 -2.02
N GLU A 123 2.17 -5.37 -2.17
CA GLU A 123 3.41 -5.96 -2.62
C GLU A 123 4.35 -6.14 -1.43
N GLN A 124 4.71 -7.39 -1.16
CA GLN A 124 5.65 -7.74 -0.11
C GLN A 124 6.27 -9.12 -0.41
N PRO A 125 7.46 -9.41 0.16
CA PRO A 125 8.02 -10.75 0.06
C PRO A 125 7.10 -11.79 0.68
N VAL A 126 7.32 -13.07 0.40
CA VAL A 126 6.61 -14.15 1.07
C VAL A 126 6.72 -13.97 2.59
N SER A 127 5.58 -13.97 3.28
CA SER A 127 5.50 -13.65 4.69
C SER A 127 4.37 -14.43 5.35
N ILE A 128 4.26 -14.30 6.68
CA ILE A 128 3.14 -14.89 7.43
C ILE A 128 1.79 -14.31 7.00
N MET A 129 1.76 -13.15 6.35
CA MET A 129 0.52 -12.54 5.85
C MET A 129 -0.15 -13.38 4.78
N SER A 130 0.59 -14.18 4.03
CA SER A 130 0.03 -15.04 2.99
C SER A 130 -0.79 -16.20 3.55
N SER A 131 -0.70 -16.50 4.83
CA SER A 131 -1.47 -17.55 5.52
C SER A 131 -2.65 -17.00 6.33
N LEU A 132 -2.88 -15.70 6.28
CA LEU A 132 -4.02 -15.05 6.97
C LEU A 132 -5.31 -15.04 6.06
#